data_3561965b2318fdfb6a1bcf37e9cc421b
#
_entry.id   3561965b2318fdfb6a1bcf37e9cc421b
#
_cell.length_a   1.000
_cell.length_b   1.000
_cell.length_c   1.000
_cell.angle_alpha   90.00
_cell.angle_beta   90.00
_cell.angle_gamma   90.00
#
_symmetry.space_group_name_H-M   'P 1'
#
loop_
_entity.id
_entity.type
_entity.pdbx_description
1 polymer ?
#
loop_
_entity_poly.entity_id
_entity_poly.type
_entity_poly.pdbx_seq_one_letter_code
_entity_poly.pdbx_strand_id
1 'polypeptide(L)'
;MAGPGPILREIHRLRRNIKDLDSAAENGPRQLKAQQNKIAKDEDNVHHAQDKLKQIKVKIHDKEVSIKATQMEIAKYEKQLGDISTKKEYDALRHEIANARESIKKIEDDILELMLESDEKAKLVPEAEKAVKKAKDDLTQFERDLQERLQRYAEEKAKAQAELKQVEATLPEEIKALYERLLAGKGEDSIAGVEGQTCTACYTDVTAQMSNELLRGAVVMCKSCGRMLYAAQG
;
A
#
# COMPACT_ATOMS: atom_id res chain seq x y z
N MET A 1 32.02 -4.93 -44.20
CA MET A 1 31.96 -4.91 -42.73
C MET A 1 30.57 -4.39 -42.36
N ALA A 2 29.88 -5.08 -41.47
CA ALA A 2 28.57 -4.62 -40.99
C ALA A 2 28.79 -3.27 -40.28
N GLY A 3 27.97 -2.27 -40.60
CA GLY A 3 28.04 -0.96 -39.97
C GLY A 3 27.72 -1.04 -38.46
N PRO A 4 27.84 0.06 -37.68
CA PRO A 4 27.64 0.08 -36.23
C PRO A 4 26.17 -0.11 -35.81
N GLY A 5 25.24 -0.13 -36.74
CA GLY A 5 23.81 -0.30 -36.46
C GLY A 5 23.43 -1.50 -35.59
N PRO A 6 23.91 -2.71 -35.90
CA PRO A 6 23.70 -3.91 -35.09
C PRO A 6 24.24 -3.78 -33.66
N ILE A 7 25.44 -3.17 -33.50
CA ILE A 7 26.05 -2.92 -32.19
C ILE A 7 25.21 -1.96 -31.37
N LEU A 8 24.78 -0.87 -31.96
CA LEU A 8 23.91 0.13 -31.30
C LEU A 8 22.55 -0.44 -30.91
N ARG A 9 21.97 -1.32 -31.73
CA ARG A 9 20.74 -2.04 -31.41
C ARG A 9 20.92 -2.90 -30.16
N GLU A 10 22.02 -3.63 -30.08
CA GLU A 10 22.32 -4.51 -28.96
C GLU A 10 22.61 -3.74 -27.68
N ILE A 11 23.37 -2.64 -27.75
CA ILE A 11 23.58 -1.73 -26.63
C ILE A 11 22.22 -1.18 -26.13
N HIS A 12 21.35 -0.74 -27.05
CA HIS A 12 20.03 -0.21 -26.66
C HIS A 12 19.15 -1.28 -26.00
N ARG A 13 19.16 -2.51 -26.54
CA ARG A 13 18.44 -3.66 -25.96
C ARG A 13 18.91 -3.93 -24.52
N LEU A 14 20.22 -4.02 -24.31
CA LEU A 14 20.81 -4.32 -23.02
C LEU A 14 20.55 -3.20 -21.99
N ARG A 15 20.67 -1.94 -22.41
CA ARG A 15 20.39 -0.80 -21.54
C ARG A 15 18.91 -0.75 -21.12
N ARG A 16 18.00 -0.99 -22.06
CA ARG A 16 16.57 -1.07 -21.71
C ARG A 16 16.29 -2.22 -20.76
N ASN A 17 16.86 -3.39 -21.00
CA ASN A 17 16.72 -4.53 -20.09
C ASN A 17 17.23 -4.21 -18.68
N ILE A 18 18.39 -3.56 -18.55
CA ILE A 18 18.92 -3.13 -17.25
C ILE A 18 17.96 -2.15 -16.56
N LYS A 19 17.42 -1.18 -17.28
CA LYS A 19 16.46 -0.21 -16.77
C LYS A 19 15.15 -0.88 -16.31
N ASP A 20 14.64 -1.83 -17.09
CA ASP A 20 13.43 -2.57 -16.76
C ASP A 20 13.63 -3.42 -15.50
N LEU A 21 14.80 -4.07 -15.35
CA LEU A 21 15.19 -4.80 -14.16
C LEU A 21 15.31 -3.90 -12.93
N ASP A 22 15.90 -2.71 -13.07
CA ASP A 22 15.97 -1.71 -11.98
C ASP A 22 14.59 -1.23 -11.57
N SER A 23 13.73 -0.91 -12.53
CA SER A 23 12.36 -0.51 -12.27
C SER A 23 11.56 -1.60 -11.58
N ALA A 24 11.74 -2.86 -12.00
CA ALA A 24 11.10 -4.02 -11.37
C ALA A 24 11.62 -4.24 -9.94
N ALA A 25 12.92 -4.05 -9.71
CA ALA A 25 13.54 -4.16 -8.39
C ALA A 25 13.05 -3.07 -7.42
N GLU A 26 12.78 -1.85 -7.90
CA GLU A 26 12.25 -0.76 -7.06
C GLU A 26 10.77 -0.94 -6.70
N ASN A 27 9.98 -1.51 -7.59
CA ASN A 27 8.53 -1.64 -7.38
C ASN A 27 8.19 -2.62 -6.25
N GLY A 28 8.93 -3.71 -6.10
CA GLY A 28 8.69 -4.71 -5.08
C GLY A 28 8.74 -4.16 -3.65
N PRO A 29 9.83 -3.50 -3.22
CA PRO A 29 9.93 -2.88 -1.92
C PRO A 29 8.86 -1.81 -1.66
N ARG A 30 8.44 -1.05 -2.67
CA ARG A 30 7.34 -0.08 -2.54
C ARG A 30 6.00 -0.78 -2.22
N GLN A 31 5.71 -1.89 -2.91
CA GLN A 31 4.52 -2.70 -2.65
C GLN A 31 4.56 -3.31 -1.24
N LEU A 32 5.72 -3.84 -0.83
CA LEU A 32 5.93 -4.39 0.51
C LEU A 32 5.60 -3.35 1.58
N LYS A 33 6.17 -2.15 1.47
CA LYS A 33 5.93 -1.05 2.41
C LYS A 33 4.45 -0.64 2.44
N ALA A 34 3.78 -0.62 1.30
CA ALA A 34 2.35 -0.31 1.23
C ALA A 34 1.50 -1.36 1.97
N GLN A 35 1.82 -2.65 1.81
CA GLN A 35 1.14 -3.74 2.53
C GLN A 35 1.40 -3.68 4.04
N GLN A 36 2.66 -3.45 4.46
CA GLN A 36 3.01 -3.28 5.87
C GLN A 36 2.22 -2.13 6.51
N ASN A 37 2.14 -0.98 5.85
CA ASN A 37 1.37 0.17 6.34
C ASN A 37 -0.13 -0.14 6.44
N LYS A 38 -0.67 -0.92 5.50
CA LYS A 38 -2.07 -1.34 5.54
C LYS A 38 -2.33 -2.25 6.73
N ILE A 39 -1.48 -3.25 6.95
CA ILE A 39 -1.59 -4.18 8.09
C ILE A 39 -1.50 -3.42 9.41
N ALA A 40 -0.55 -2.50 9.57
CA ALA A 40 -0.42 -1.68 10.77
C ALA A 40 -1.71 -0.89 11.06
N LYS A 41 -2.33 -0.30 10.02
CA LYS A 41 -3.61 0.40 10.17
C LYS A 41 -4.75 -0.53 10.56
N ASP A 42 -4.78 -1.74 9.99
CA ASP A 42 -5.81 -2.73 10.32
C ASP A 42 -5.63 -3.25 11.78
N GLU A 43 -4.39 -3.39 12.25
CA GLU A 43 -4.08 -3.71 13.66
C GLU A 43 -4.56 -2.60 14.60
N ASP A 44 -4.28 -1.34 14.29
CA ASP A 44 -4.76 -0.20 15.07
C ASP A 44 -6.30 -0.19 15.14
N ASN A 45 -6.99 -0.49 14.03
CA ASN A 45 -8.44 -0.60 14.00
C ASN A 45 -8.95 -1.72 14.91
N VAL A 46 -8.28 -2.89 14.93
CA VAL A 46 -8.61 -4.00 15.84
C VAL A 46 -8.43 -3.57 17.29
N HIS A 47 -7.31 -2.95 17.63
CA HIS A 47 -7.06 -2.43 18.98
C HIS A 47 -8.15 -1.43 19.41
N HIS A 48 -8.50 -0.48 18.56
CA HIS A 48 -9.57 0.46 18.85
C HIS A 48 -10.93 -0.22 19.04
N ALA A 49 -11.23 -1.27 18.29
CA ALA A 49 -12.46 -2.03 18.45
C ALA A 49 -12.49 -2.81 19.77
N GLN A 50 -11.35 -3.42 20.16
CA GLN A 50 -11.19 -4.10 21.45
C GLN A 50 -11.35 -3.12 22.62
N ASP A 51 -10.72 -1.95 22.55
CA ASP A 51 -10.83 -0.92 23.60
C ASP A 51 -12.27 -0.41 23.74
N LYS A 52 -12.96 -0.18 22.62
CA LYS A 52 -14.39 0.19 22.65
C LYS A 52 -15.24 -0.90 23.30
N LEU A 53 -15.00 -2.17 22.95
CA LEU A 53 -15.70 -3.30 23.57
C LEU A 53 -15.47 -3.35 25.08
N LYS A 54 -14.22 -3.13 25.52
CA LYS A 54 -13.88 -3.05 26.94
C LYS A 54 -14.60 -1.89 27.63
N GLN A 55 -14.64 -0.71 27.01
CA GLN A 55 -15.34 0.47 27.55
C GLN A 55 -16.84 0.23 27.69
N ILE A 56 -17.47 -0.44 26.71
CA ILE A 56 -18.90 -0.80 26.79
C ILE A 56 -19.15 -1.72 27.98
N LYS A 57 -18.33 -2.75 28.17
CA LYS A 57 -18.43 -3.67 29.31
C LYS A 57 -18.29 -2.97 30.66
N VAL A 58 -17.38 -1.98 30.76
CA VAL A 58 -17.23 -1.14 31.96
C VAL A 58 -18.50 -0.32 32.20
N LYS A 59 -19.06 0.32 31.17
CA LYS A 59 -20.31 1.09 31.28
C LYS A 59 -21.48 0.23 31.73
N ILE A 60 -21.60 -0.99 31.21
CA ILE A 60 -22.64 -1.93 31.66
C ILE A 60 -22.47 -2.21 33.16
N HIS A 61 -21.25 -2.55 33.58
CA HIS A 61 -20.95 -2.84 34.98
C HIS A 61 -21.28 -1.64 35.90
N ASP A 62 -20.88 -0.42 35.53
CA ASP A 62 -21.16 0.80 36.31
C ASP A 62 -22.68 1.04 36.45
N LYS A 63 -23.45 0.80 35.38
CA LYS A 63 -24.89 0.89 35.40
C LYS A 63 -25.53 -0.19 36.31
N GLU A 64 -25.03 -1.43 36.28
CA GLU A 64 -25.47 -2.52 37.19
C GLU A 64 -25.20 -2.15 38.66
N VAL A 65 -24.03 -1.55 38.95
CA VAL A 65 -23.70 -1.06 40.29
C VAL A 65 -24.67 0.05 40.71
N SER A 66 -25.00 0.96 39.80
CA SER A 66 -26.01 2.02 40.08
C SER A 66 -27.39 1.46 40.37
N ILE A 67 -27.86 0.45 39.60
CA ILE A 67 -29.11 -0.25 39.90
C ILE A 67 -29.11 -0.83 41.31
N LYS A 68 -28.04 -1.54 41.69
CA LYS A 68 -27.94 -2.14 43.03
C LYS A 68 -27.99 -1.07 44.13
N ALA A 69 -27.31 0.07 43.96
CA ALA A 69 -27.34 1.17 44.89
C ALA A 69 -28.76 1.73 45.04
N THR A 70 -29.46 1.99 43.93
CA THR A 70 -30.84 2.48 43.93
C THR A 70 -31.83 1.46 44.54
N GLN A 71 -31.60 0.16 44.28
CA GLN A 71 -32.42 -0.92 44.95
C GLN A 71 -32.24 -0.94 46.47
N MET A 72 -31.00 -0.69 46.95
CA MET A 72 -30.76 -0.56 48.40
C MET A 72 -31.45 0.66 48.99
N GLU A 73 -31.50 1.77 48.29
CA GLU A 73 -32.22 2.98 48.70
C GLU A 73 -33.76 2.73 48.75
N ILE A 74 -34.30 2.05 47.73
CA ILE A 74 -35.71 1.67 47.69
C ILE A 74 -36.03 0.77 48.92
N ALA A 75 -35.20 -0.23 49.19
CA ALA A 75 -35.41 -1.10 50.35
C ALA A 75 -35.38 -0.36 51.70
N LYS A 76 -34.50 0.67 51.81
CA LYS A 76 -34.50 1.57 52.97
C LYS A 76 -35.77 2.40 53.06
N TYR A 77 -36.23 2.98 51.97
CA TYR A 77 -37.47 3.77 51.94
C TYR A 77 -38.71 2.90 52.24
N GLU A 78 -38.79 1.68 51.70
CA GLU A 78 -39.85 0.72 52.00
C GLU A 78 -39.92 0.36 53.49
N LYS A 79 -38.75 0.24 54.14
CA LYS A 79 -38.70 0.01 55.58
C LYS A 79 -39.18 1.27 56.34
N GLN A 80 -38.81 2.45 55.93
CA GLN A 80 -39.27 3.71 56.56
C GLN A 80 -40.76 3.95 56.38
N LEU A 81 -41.41 3.47 55.30
CA LEU A 81 -42.85 3.54 55.13
C LEU A 81 -43.64 2.90 56.26
N GLY A 82 -43.08 1.83 56.91
CA GLY A 82 -43.71 1.16 58.06
C GLY A 82 -43.71 1.99 59.33
N ASP A 83 -42.83 3.00 59.47
CA ASP A 83 -42.66 3.81 60.66
C ASP A 83 -43.31 5.22 60.57
N ILE A 84 -43.89 5.56 59.42
CA ILE A 84 -44.45 6.89 59.16
C ILE A 84 -45.86 7.01 59.75
N SER A 85 -46.07 8.15 60.43
CA SER A 85 -47.38 8.47 61.07
C SER A 85 -48.23 9.46 60.31
N THR A 86 -47.64 10.25 59.37
CA THR A 86 -48.39 11.28 58.63
C THR A 86 -48.65 10.87 57.18
N LYS A 87 -49.87 11.13 56.67
CA LYS A 87 -50.27 10.83 55.29
C LYS A 87 -49.35 11.55 54.27
N LYS A 88 -48.96 12.79 54.57
CA LYS A 88 -48.14 13.62 53.66
C LYS A 88 -46.75 13.03 53.45
N GLU A 89 -46.09 12.60 54.50
CA GLU A 89 -44.79 11.94 54.42
C GLU A 89 -44.85 10.57 53.73
N TYR A 90 -45.90 9.82 54.00
CA TYR A 90 -46.20 8.55 53.37
C TYR A 90 -46.34 8.71 51.84
N ASP A 91 -47.15 9.68 51.38
CA ASP A 91 -47.33 9.92 49.94
C ASP A 91 -46.05 10.43 49.28
N ALA A 92 -45.25 11.28 49.95
CA ALA A 92 -43.97 11.75 49.46
C ALA A 92 -42.98 10.58 49.26
N LEU A 93 -42.84 9.70 50.26
CA LEU A 93 -41.91 8.58 50.19
C LEU A 93 -42.30 7.54 49.14
N ARG A 94 -43.64 7.33 48.96
CA ARG A 94 -44.15 6.50 47.85
C ARG A 94 -43.80 7.08 46.49
N HIS A 95 -43.80 8.40 46.36
CA HIS A 95 -43.41 9.08 45.11
C HIS A 95 -41.92 8.89 44.81
N GLU A 96 -41.07 9.02 45.86
CA GLU A 96 -39.61 8.75 45.72
C GLU A 96 -39.31 7.32 45.29
N ILE A 97 -40.01 6.34 45.90
CA ILE A 97 -39.86 4.92 45.50
C ILE A 97 -40.30 4.72 44.04
N ALA A 98 -41.41 5.33 43.63
CA ALA A 98 -41.90 5.23 42.24
C ALA A 98 -40.90 5.82 41.25
N ASN A 99 -40.33 7.00 41.53
CA ASN A 99 -39.33 7.67 40.72
C ASN A 99 -38.04 6.83 40.64
N ALA A 100 -37.60 6.28 41.78
CA ALA A 100 -36.42 5.41 41.82
C ALA A 100 -36.61 4.15 40.98
N ARG A 101 -37.79 3.51 41.03
CA ARG A 101 -38.09 2.34 40.18
C ARG A 101 -38.15 2.70 38.70
N GLU A 102 -38.70 3.86 38.33
CA GLU A 102 -38.69 4.35 36.96
C GLU A 102 -37.25 4.61 36.47
N SER A 103 -36.42 5.17 37.33
CA SER A 103 -34.98 5.36 37.04
C SER A 103 -34.27 4.05 36.79
N ILE A 104 -34.51 3.00 37.60
CA ILE A 104 -33.94 1.66 37.37
C ILE A 104 -34.37 1.15 36.01
N LYS A 105 -35.64 1.24 35.65
CA LYS A 105 -36.13 0.78 34.35
C LYS A 105 -35.41 1.46 33.18
N LYS A 106 -35.18 2.77 33.24
CA LYS A 106 -34.43 3.51 32.22
C LYS A 106 -32.99 3.02 32.15
N ILE A 107 -32.33 2.74 33.29
CA ILE A 107 -30.95 2.19 33.30
C ILE A 107 -30.93 0.78 32.74
N GLU A 108 -31.92 -0.05 33.01
CA GLU A 108 -32.06 -1.40 32.44
C GLU A 108 -32.21 -1.37 30.93
N ASP A 109 -33.05 -0.44 30.38
CA ASP A 109 -33.18 -0.24 28.94
C ASP A 109 -31.85 0.18 28.30
N ASP A 110 -31.11 1.11 28.93
CA ASP A 110 -29.76 1.51 28.49
C ASP A 110 -28.76 0.34 28.52
N ILE A 111 -28.82 -0.53 29.52
CA ILE A 111 -27.97 -1.73 29.60
C ILE A 111 -28.28 -2.66 28.42
N LEU A 112 -29.56 -2.88 28.10
CA LEU A 112 -29.93 -3.72 26.97
C LEU A 112 -29.36 -3.20 25.64
N GLU A 113 -29.42 -1.87 25.40
CA GLU A 113 -28.80 -1.27 24.21
C GLU A 113 -27.29 -1.48 24.18
N LEU A 114 -26.59 -1.25 25.29
CA LEU A 114 -25.17 -1.47 25.41
C LEU A 114 -24.77 -2.94 25.24
N MET A 115 -25.60 -3.88 25.71
CA MET A 115 -25.37 -5.31 25.51
C MET A 115 -25.47 -5.70 24.03
N LEU A 116 -26.49 -5.17 23.30
CA LEU A 116 -26.61 -5.40 21.86
C LEU A 116 -25.38 -4.87 21.11
N GLU A 117 -24.94 -3.64 21.43
CA GLU A 117 -23.70 -3.08 20.83
C GLU A 117 -22.47 -3.92 21.18
N SER A 118 -22.38 -4.43 22.43
CA SER A 118 -21.29 -5.29 22.87
C SER A 118 -21.23 -6.59 22.07
N ASP A 119 -22.39 -7.23 21.86
CA ASP A 119 -22.50 -8.51 21.16
C ASP A 119 -22.13 -8.38 19.68
N GLU A 120 -22.55 -7.30 19.03
CA GLU A 120 -22.16 -7.00 17.64
C GLU A 120 -20.64 -6.83 17.51
N LYS A 121 -20.03 -6.01 18.38
CA LYS A 121 -18.57 -5.82 18.38
C LYS A 121 -17.82 -7.07 18.75
N ALA A 122 -18.33 -7.86 19.69
CA ALA A 122 -17.72 -9.14 20.09
C ALA A 122 -17.67 -10.16 18.95
N LYS A 123 -18.58 -10.08 17.97
CA LYS A 123 -18.54 -10.91 16.76
C LYS A 123 -17.54 -10.37 15.72
N LEU A 124 -17.48 -9.05 15.54
CA LEU A 124 -16.65 -8.42 14.51
C LEU A 124 -15.15 -8.43 14.85
N VAL A 125 -14.79 -8.28 16.13
CA VAL A 125 -13.37 -8.24 16.56
C VAL A 125 -12.62 -9.52 16.17
N PRO A 126 -13.10 -10.75 16.46
CA PRO A 126 -12.38 -11.97 16.08
C PRO A 126 -12.24 -12.17 14.58
N GLU A 127 -13.20 -11.68 13.79
CA GLU A 127 -13.13 -11.74 12.32
C GLU A 127 -12.04 -10.81 11.80
N ALA A 128 -11.96 -9.59 12.34
CA ALA A 128 -10.92 -8.62 12.01
C ALA A 128 -9.52 -9.12 12.42
N GLU A 129 -9.39 -9.73 13.60
CA GLU A 129 -8.14 -10.36 14.06
C GLU A 129 -7.68 -11.50 13.13
N LYS A 130 -8.60 -12.35 12.69
CA LYS A 130 -8.31 -13.41 11.72
C LYS A 130 -7.85 -12.83 10.37
N ALA A 131 -8.50 -11.76 9.91
CA ALA A 131 -8.13 -11.08 8.67
C ALA A 131 -6.71 -10.48 8.75
N VAL A 132 -6.39 -9.81 9.87
CA VAL A 132 -5.04 -9.26 10.14
C VAL A 132 -4.01 -10.39 10.19
N LYS A 133 -4.30 -11.49 10.89
CA LYS A 133 -3.39 -12.64 10.95
C LYS A 133 -3.11 -13.19 9.56
N LYS A 134 -4.16 -13.42 8.75
CA LYS A 134 -4.00 -13.87 7.37
C LYS A 134 -3.16 -12.90 6.53
N ALA A 135 -3.43 -11.59 6.65
CA ALA A 135 -2.66 -10.58 5.94
C ALA A 135 -1.17 -10.57 6.33
N LYS A 136 -0.83 -10.87 7.59
CA LYS A 136 0.56 -11.05 8.03
C LYS A 136 1.22 -12.30 7.46
N ASP A 137 0.48 -13.41 7.41
CA ASP A 137 0.97 -14.66 6.83
C ASP A 137 1.23 -14.46 5.32
N ASP A 138 0.30 -13.81 4.60
CA ASP A 138 0.43 -13.46 3.19
C ASP A 138 1.63 -12.49 2.96
N LEU A 139 1.84 -11.52 3.86
CA LEU A 139 2.98 -10.61 3.82
C LEU A 139 4.30 -11.36 3.96
N THR A 140 4.39 -12.30 4.90
CA THR A 140 5.59 -13.11 5.12
C THR A 140 5.95 -13.92 3.87
N GLN A 141 4.94 -14.49 3.20
CA GLN A 141 5.16 -15.19 1.94
C GLN A 141 5.62 -14.23 0.83
N PHE A 142 4.96 -13.06 0.72
CA PHE A 142 5.35 -12.03 -0.25
C PHE A 142 6.79 -11.54 -0.04
N GLU A 143 7.25 -11.39 1.21
CA GLU A 143 8.62 -11.00 1.54
C GLU A 143 9.65 -12.02 1.03
N ARG A 144 9.37 -13.32 1.21
CA ARG A 144 10.25 -14.40 0.69
C ARG A 144 10.30 -14.39 -0.83
N ASP A 145 9.12 -14.34 -1.46
CA ASP A 145 9.04 -14.33 -2.93
C ASP A 145 9.69 -13.07 -3.52
N LEU A 146 9.59 -11.95 -2.83
CA LEU A 146 10.24 -10.70 -3.22
C LEU A 146 11.77 -10.82 -3.13
N GLN A 147 12.29 -11.39 -2.06
CA GLN A 147 13.73 -11.58 -1.87
C GLN A 147 14.33 -12.45 -2.98
N GLU A 148 13.67 -13.56 -3.33
CA GLU A 148 14.10 -14.43 -4.43
C GLU A 148 14.06 -13.71 -5.79
N ARG A 149 13.02 -12.89 -6.03
CA ARG A 149 12.92 -12.09 -7.26
C ARG A 149 14.02 -11.03 -7.34
N LEU A 150 14.27 -10.32 -6.25
CA LEU A 150 15.32 -9.30 -6.20
C LEU A 150 16.72 -9.91 -6.46
N GLN A 151 16.98 -11.10 -5.92
CA GLN A 151 18.22 -11.81 -6.19
C GLN A 151 18.36 -12.16 -7.67
N ARG A 152 17.29 -12.70 -8.29
CA ARG A 152 17.29 -13.01 -9.74
C ARG A 152 17.50 -11.74 -10.58
N TYR A 153 16.82 -10.64 -10.26
CA TYR A 153 17.02 -9.37 -10.98
C TYR A 153 18.46 -8.86 -10.85
N ALA A 154 19.08 -8.98 -9.68
CA ALA A 154 20.46 -8.61 -9.49
C ALA A 154 21.43 -9.46 -10.33
N GLU A 155 21.22 -10.78 -10.40
CA GLU A 155 22.01 -11.69 -11.22
C GLU A 155 21.85 -11.43 -12.73
N GLU A 156 20.62 -11.24 -13.19
CA GLU A 156 20.31 -10.91 -14.59
C GLU A 156 20.89 -9.55 -14.97
N LYS A 157 20.78 -8.55 -14.10
CA LYS A 157 21.38 -7.23 -14.28
C LYS A 157 22.92 -7.32 -14.39
N ALA A 158 23.56 -8.09 -13.52
CA ALA A 158 25.01 -8.26 -13.56
C ALA A 158 25.47 -8.91 -14.88
N LYS A 159 24.75 -9.92 -15.37
CA LYS A 159 24.98 -10.54 -16.68
C LYS A 159 24.82 -9.54 -17.82
N ALA A 160 23.68 -8.80 -17.83
CA ALA A 160 23.42 -7.80 -18.86
C ALA A 160 24.47 -6.66 -18.85
N GLN A 161 24.95 -6.25 -17.68
CA GLN A 161 26.00 -5.24 -17.55
C GLN A 161 27.35 -5.74 -18.06
N ALA A 162 27.68 -7.01 -17.81
CA ALA A 162 28.90 -7.62 -18.33
C ALA A 162 28.88 -7.73 -19.87
N GLU A 163 27.73 -8.18 -20.42
CA GLU A 163 27.51 -8.26 -21.86
C GLU A 163 27.54 -6.85 -22.50
N LEU A 164 26.92 -5.87 -21.89
CA LEU A 164 26.94 -4.48 -22.33
C LEU A 164 28.37 -3.95 -22.46
N LYS A 165 29.21 -4.16 -21.46
CA LYS A 165 30.62 -3.75 -21.51
C LYS A 165 31.37 -4.41 -22.67
N GLN A 166 31.12 -5.69 -22.95
CA GLN A 166 31.74 -6.40 -24.07
C GLN A 166 31.28 -5.80 -25.41
N VAL A 167 29.97 -5.55 -25.57
CA VAL A 167 29.44 -4.97 -26.80
C VAL A 167 29.90 -3.52 -26.98
N GLU A 168 29.95 -2.70 -25.94
CA GLU A 168 30.47 -1.33 -25.98
C GLU A 168 31.96 -1.28 -26.39
N ALA A 169 32.75 -2.28 -26.00
CA ALA A 169 34.16 -2.39 -26.39
C ALA A 169 34.33 -2.66 -27.90
N THR A 170 33.33 -3.16 -28.59
CA THR A 170 33.34 -3.37 -30.04
C THR A 170 32.98 -2.13 -30.87
N LEU A 171 32.57 -1.05 -30.23
CA LEU A 171 32.26 0.21 -30.93
C LEU A 171 33.53 0.83 -31.53
N PRO A 172 33.51 1.30 -32.78
CA PRO A 172 34.57 2.11 -33.35
C PRO A 172 34.87 3.36 -32.51
N GLU A 173 36.12 3.72 -32.30
CA GLU A 173 36.49 4.86 -31.41
C GLU A 173 35.80 6.18 -31.73
N GLU A 174 35.57 6.48 -33.02
CA GLU A 174 34.89 7.70 -33.47
C GLU A 174 33.42 7.75 -32.96
N ILE A 175 32.76 6.60 -32.95
CA ILE A 175 31.35 6.47 -32.51
C ILE A 175 31.27 6.40 -30.99
N LYS A 176 32.27 5.75 -30.36
CA LYS A 176 32.35 5.60 -28.92
C LYS A 176 32.40 6.94 -28.19
N ALA A 177 33.26 7.86 -28.65
CA ALA A 177 33.35 9.22 -28.09
C ALA A 177 32.03 9.98 -28.17
N LEU A 178 31.31 9.85 -29.30
CA LEU A 178 29.97 10.46 -29.46
C LEU A 178 28.93 9.80 -28.54
N TYR A 179 28.95 8.48 -28.46
CA TYR A 179 28.05 7.70 -27.61
C TYR A 179 28.26 8.04 -26.15
N GLU A 180 29.51 8.07 -25.64
CA GLU A 180 29.80 8.43 -24.24
C GLU A 180 29.33 9.84 -23.89
N ARG A 181 29.49 10.81 -24.78
CA ARG A 181 28.95 12.17 -24.60
C ARG A 181 27.43 12.18 -24.50
N LEU A 182 26.75 11.41 -25.34
CA LEU A 182 25.28 11.31 -25.31
C LEU A 182 24.79 10.59 -24.05
N LEU A 183 25.51 9.57 -23.64
CA LEU A 183 25.25 8.82 -22.42
C LEU A 183 25.34 9.74 -21.19
N ALA A 184 26.38 10.59 -21.12
CA ALA A 184 26.52 11.55 -20.02
C ALA A 184 25.35 12.58 -19.95
N GLY A 185 24.77 12.94 -21.11
CA GLY A 185 23.68 13.93 -21.16
C GLY A 185 22.27 13.36 -21.10
N LYS A 186 22.05 12.13 -21.59
CA LYS A 186 20.73 11.51 -21.76
C LYS A 186 20.58 10.18 -21.04
N GLY A 187 21.66 9.69 -20.40
CA GLY A 187 21.68 8.39 -19.75
C GLY A 187 21.35 7.25 -20.71
N GLU A 188 20.56 6.32 -20.25
CA GLU A 188 20.17 5.11 -20.99
C GLU A 188 19.34 5.41 -22.25
N ASP A 189 18.71 6.57 -22.31
CA ASP A 189 17.93 7.04 -23.46
C ASP A 189 18.78 7.72 -24.54
N SER A 190 20.07 7.44 -24.62
CA SER A 190 21.02 8.01 -25.60
C SER A 190 20.83 7.48 -27.03
N ILE A 191 20.24 6.31 -27.19
CA ILE A 191 20.05 5.59 -28.47
C ILE A 191 18.56 5.38 -28.71
N ALA A 192 18.16 5.36 -30.00
CA ALA A 192 16.80 5.05 -30.40
C ALA A 192 16.76 4.24 -31.71
N GLY A 193 15.75 3.41 -31.88
CA GLY A 193 15.48 2.75 -33.15
C GLY A 193 14.78 3.67 -34.14
N VAL A 194 14.83 3.32 -35.43
CA VAL A 194 13.97 3.88 -36.46
C VAL A 194 13.12 2.74 -37.03
N GLU A 195 11.82 2.86 -36.89
CA GLU A 195 10.82 1.94 -37.47
C GLU A 195 10.10 2.66 -38.62
N GLY A 196 10.18 2.08 -39.82
CA GLY A 196 9.71 2.76 -41.02
C GLY A 196 10.49 4.05 -41.27
N GLN A 197 9.86 5.18 -41.01
CA GLN A 197 10.47 6.51 -41.10
C GLN A 197 10.33 7.30 -39.78
N THR A 198 10.09 6.62 -38.65
CA THR A 198 9.80 7.30 -37.39
C THR A 198 10.82 6.92 -36.31
N CYS A 199 11.31 7.91 -35.57
CA CYS A 199 12.14 7.71 -34.37
C CYS A 199 11.30 7.09 -33.23
N THR A 200 11.67 5.94 -32.71
CA THR A 200 10.91 5.23 -31.66
C THR A 200 10.92 5.94 -30.30
N ALA A 201 11.77 6.94 -30.11
CA ALA A 201 11.86 7.66 -28.83
C ALA A 201 11.08 8.98 -28.78
N CYS A 202 11.00 9.72 -29.88
CA CYS A 202 10.29 11.01 -29.92
C CYS A 202 9.14 11.06 -30.92
N TYR A 203 8.93 10.00 -31.64
CA TYR A 203 7.87 9.81 -32.64
C TYR A 203 7.88 10.85 -33.78
N THR A 204 9.02 11.48 -34.01
CA THR A 204 9.20 12.42 -35.11
C THR A 204 9.73 11.68 -36.34
N ASP A 205 9.29 12.11 -37.52
CA ASP A 205 9.72 11.51 -38.78
C ASP A 205 11.21 11.78 -39.08
N VAL A 206 11.85 10.75 -39.56
CA VAL A 206 13.25 10.75 -40.03
C VAL A 206 13.24 11.02 -41.52
N THR A 207 14.06 11.94 -41.98
CA THR A 207 14.11 12.27 -43.42
C THR A 207 14.57 11.07 -44.25
N ALA A 208 14.14 11.00 -45.51
CA ALA A 208 14.54 9.93 -46.43
C ALA A 208 16.07 9.84 -46.58
N GLN A 209 16.79 10.98 -46.53
CA GLN A 209 18.23 11.03 -46.54
C GLN A 209 18.81 10.33 -45.32
N MET A 210 18.32 10.62 -44.09
CA MET A 210 18.76 9.99 -42.84
C MET A 210 18.48 8.48 -42.84
N SER A 211 17.31 8.07 -43.35
CA SER A 211 16.98 6.65 -43.52
C SER A 211 17.95 5.91 -44.44
N ASN A 212 18.30 6.54 -45.58
CA ASN A 212 19.28 5.99 -46.48
C ASN A 212 20.71 5.91 -45.89
N GLU A 213 21.09 6.91 -45.09
CA GLU A 213 22.39 6.89 -44.37
C GLU A 213 22.40 5.77 -43.33
N LEU A 214 21.31 5.56 -42.57
CA LEU A 214 21.20 4.43 -41.62
C LEU A 214 21.30 3.06 -42.31
N LEU A 215 20.65 2.90 -43.50
CA LEU A 215 20.72 1.66 -44.29
C LEU A 215 22.11 1.39 -44.82
N ARG A 216 22.90 2.45 -45.08
CA ARG A 216 24.32 2.33 -45.48
C ARG A 216 25.24 2.07 -44.28
N GLY A 217 24.70 1.99 -43.06
CA GLY A 217 25.47 1.75 -41.83
C GLY A 217 26.13 3.00 -41.23
N ALA A 218 25.75 4.19 -41.68
CA ALA A 218 26.21 5.44 -41.04
C ALA A 218 25.52 5.67 -39.69
N VAL A 219 26.17 6.37 -38.77
CA VAL A 219 25.60 6.84 -37.53
C VAL A 219 24.86 8.15 -37.78
N VAL A 220 23.61 8.19 -37.45
CA VAL A 220 22.72 9.36 -37.65
C VAL A 220 22.16 9.81 -36.32
N MET A 221 22.05 11.11 -36.14
CA MET A 221 21.42 11.72 -34.95
C MET A 221 20.00 12.18 -35.27
N CYS A 222 19.05 11.88 -34.40
CA CYS A 222 17.70 12.43 -34.54
C CYS A 222 17.73 13.97 -34.43
N LYS A 223 17.24 14.67 -35.44
CA LYS A 223 17.20 16.15 -35.47
C LYS A 223 16.30 16.75 -34.38
N SER A 224 15.28 16.01 -33.96
CA SER A 224 14.32 16.45 -32.93
C SER A 224 14.83 16.19 -31.53
N CYS A 225 15.15 14.94 -31.19
CA CYS A 225 15.51 14.56 -29.82
C CYS A 225 17.00 14.39 -29.57
N GLY A 226 17.85 14.44 -30.61
CA GLY A 226 19.30 14.32 -30.51
C GLY A 226 19.81 12.96 -30.03
N ARG A 227 19.04 11.89 -30.16
CA ARG A 227 19.46 10.52 -29.88
C ARG A 227 20.21 9.93 -31.07
N MET A 228 21.13 9.03 -30.80
CA MET A 228 21.80 8.24 -31.83
C MET A 228 20.83 7.19 -32.38
N LEU A 229 20.69 7.15 -33.70
CA LEU A 229 19.72 6.30 -34.37
C LEU A 229 20.35 5.03 -34.94
N TYR A 230 19.60 3.95 -34.95
CA TYR A 230 19.89 2.73 -35.70
C TYR A 230 18.62 2.24 -36.42
N ALA A 231 18.79 1.52 -37.53
CA ALA A 231 17.64 0.90 -38.21
C ALA A 231 17.11 -0.28 -37.38
N ALA A 232 15.82 -0.23 -36.99
CA ALA A 232 15.20 -1.29 -36.17
C ALA A 232 14.93 -2.57 -37.00
N GLN A 233 14.76 -2.44 -38.31
CA GLN A 233 14.61 -3.54 -39.26
C GLN A 233 15.89 -3.62 -40.11
N GLY A 234 16.59 -4.75 -40.05
CA GLY A 234 17.72 -5.09 -40.87
C GLY A 234 18.00 -6.55 -40.70
#